data_6efa9fb653753a40859e67a0ebf0c7be
#
_entry.id   6efa9fb653753a40859e67a0ebf0c7be
#
_cell.length_a   1.000
_cell.length_b   1.000
_cell.length_c   1.000
_cell.angle_alpha   90.00
_cell.angle_beta   90.00
_cell.angle_gamma   90.00
#
_symmetry.space_group_name_H-M   'P 1'
#
loop_
_entity.id
_entity.type
_entity.pdbx_description
1 polymer ?
#
loop_
_entity_poly.entity_id
_entity_poly.type
_entity_poly.pdbx_seq_one_letter_code
_entity_poly.pdbx_strand_id
1 'polypeptide(L)'
;MAEKFNSPDAIQYLTFHLADEEYAVCILRVKEIIPYGALTKVPQTPPSIRGVINLRGSVVPVVDLALKFGLGIRVETHRTCIVIVEANLDGEPTTMGVIADSVHQVIEFSADDILPAPVFGTHVSINFLTGMGKSGSKFVLLLDIDRVLSATDLDNPAAPSADATHGAANAID
;
A
#
# COMPACT_ATOMS: atom_id res chain seq x y z
N MET A 1 -9.30 27.71 10.23
CA MET A 1 -9.47 26.27 10.14
C MET A 1 -10.26 25.84 8.93
N ALA A 2 -11.43 26.44 8.73
CA ALA A 2 -12.24 26.11 7.58
C ALA A 2 -11.51 26.39 6.27
N GLU A 3 -10.69 27.40 6.26
CA GLU A 3 -9.93 27.75 5.07
C GLU A 3 -8.94 26.69 4.66
N LYS A 4 -8.44 25.96 5.65
CA LYS A 4 -7.47 24.91 5.37
C LYS A 4 -8.10 23.78 4.57
N PHE A 5 -9.36 23.50 4.84
CA PHE A 5 -10.06 22.43 4.14
C PHE A 5 -10.51 22.84 2.75
N ASN A 6 -10.45 24.13 2.47
CA ASN A 6 -10.85 24.63 1.15
C ASN A 6 -9.66 25.04 0.30
N SER A 7 -8.45 24.72 0.75
CA SER A 7 -7.25 25.04 0.00
C SER A 7 -7.25 24.28 -1.32
N PRO A 8 -7.05 24.95 -2.45
CA PRO A 8 -6.99 24.24 -3.73
C PRO A 8 -5.80 23.30 -3.84
N ASP A 9 -4.79 23.49 -3.01
CA ASP A 9 -3.61 22.61 -3.03
C ASP A 9 -3.72 21.46 -2.05
N ALA A 10 -4.81 21.39 -1.30
CA ALA A 10 -4.96 20.35 -0.30
C ALA A 10 -5.43 19.05 -0.96
N ILE A 11 -4.84 17.96 -0.52
CA ILE A 11 -5.19 16.62 -1.00
C ILE A 11 -5.62 15.79 0.19
N GLN A 12 -6.70 15.03 0.00
CA GLN A 12 -7.20 14.15 1.04
C GLN A 12 -6.59 12.76 0.90
N TYR A 13 -6.24 12.20 2.04
CA TYR A 13 -5.62 10.88 2.11
C TYR A 13 -6.37 10.01 3.09
N LEU A 14 -6.53 8.74 2.73
CA LEU A 14 -7.04 7.74 3.65
C LEU A 14 -5.85 7.15 4.41
N THR A 15 -5.89 7.23 5.74
CA THR A 15 -4.82 6.68 6.56
C THR A 15 -5.19 5.28 7.05
N PHE A 16 -4.19 4.44 7.14
CA PHE A 16 -4.36 3.07 7.61
C PHE A 16 -3.08 2.60 8.27
N HIS A 17 -3.19 1.55 9.05
CA HIS A 17 -2.06 1.02 9.79
C HIS A 17 -1.56 -0.28 9.19
N LEU A 18 -0.25 -0.41 9.14
CA LEU A 18 0.46 -1.65 8.86
C LEU A 18 1.50 -1.79 9.95
N ALA A 19 1.43 -2.87 10.72
CA ALA A 19 2.26 -3.03 11.90
C ALA A 19 2.02 -1.83 12.81
N ASP A 20 3.05 -1.13 13.20
CA ASP A 20 2.90 -0.01 14.13
C ASP A 20 3.03 1.33 13.43
N GLU A 21 3.00 1.35 12.11
CA GLU A 21 3.21 2.58 11.37
C GLU A 21 1.95 2.97 10.63
N GLU A 22 1.78 4.27 10.47
CA GLU A 22 0.63 4.81 9.76
C GLU A 22 1.04 5.21 8.36
N TYR A 23 0.26 4.74 7.40
CA TYR A 23 0.45 5.01 5.98
C TYR A 23 -0.79 5.68 5.44
N ALA A 24 -0.66 6.29 4.28
CA ALA A 24 -1.82 6.93 3.65
C ALA A 24 -1.75 6.77 2.15
N VAL A 25 -2.92 6.75 1.53
CA VAL A 25 -3.05 6.72 0.10
C VAL A 25 -4.05 7.80 -0.31
N CYS A 26 -3.80 8.44 -1.45
CA CYS A 26 -4.69 9.50 -1.93
C CYS A 26 -6.12 8.98 -2.06
N ILE A 27 -7.07 9.72 -1.50
CA ILE A 27 -8.46 9.28 -1.47
C ILE A 27 -9.02 9.08 -2.88
N LEU A 28 -8.49 9.79 -3.87
CA LEU A 28 -8.96 9.65 -5.23
C LEU A 28 -8.64 8.28 -5.83
N ARG A 29 -7.73 7.55 -5.19
CA ARG A 29 -7.39 6.20 -5.63
C ARG A 29 -8.22 5.14 -4.92
N VAL A 30 -8.93 5.49 -3.88
CA VAL A 30 -9.70 4.53 -3.07
C VAL A 30 -11.09 4.39 -3.66
N LYS A 31 -11.48 3.16 -3.97
CA LYS A 31 -12.82 2.89 -4.50
C LYS A 31 -13.78 2.50 -3.38
N GLU A 32 -13.34 1.65 -2.46
CA GLU A 32 -14.15 1.26 -1.31
C GLU A 32 -13.28 0.50 -0.32
N ILE A 33 -13.83 0.28 0.85
CA ILE A 33 -13.18 -0.47 1.90
C ILE A 33 -14.13 -1.60 2.29
N ILE A 34 -13.62 -2.83 2.30
CA ILE A 34 -14.43 -4.00 2.62
C ILE A 34 -13.78 -4.77 3.76
N PRO A 35 -14.57 -5.52 4.53
CA PRO A 35 -13.99 -6.36 5.58
C PRO A 35 -13.10 -7.43 4.96
N TYR A 36 -12.06 -7.81 5.71
CA TYR A 36 -11.22 -8.91 5.30
C TYR A 36 -12.00 -10.21 5.43
N GLY A 37 -11.92 -11.05 4.43
CA GLY A 37 -12.59 -12.33 4.43
C GLY A 37 -11.77 -13.36 3.71
N ALA A 38 -12.39 -14.47 3.39
CA ALA A 38 -11.71 -15.56 2.71
C ALA A 38 -11.26 -15.10 1.33
N LEU A 39 -10.02 -15.43 1.01
CA LEU A 39 -9.43 -15.16 -0.30
C LEU A 39 -9.25 -16.47 -1.03
N THR A 40 -9.42 -16.42 -2.34
CA THR A 40 -9.11 -17.57 -3.19
C THR A 40 -7.65 -17.47 -3.59
N LYS A 41 -6.86 -18.45 -3.18
CA LYS A 41 -5.44 -18.44 -3.52
C LYS A 41 -5.24 -18.79 -4.98
N VAL A 42 -4.28 -18.11 -5.58
CA VAL A 42 -3.91 -18.35 -6.97
C VAL A 42 -2.50 -18.90 -6.97
N PRO A 43 -2.28 -20.09 -7.57
CA PRO A 43 -0.94 -20.67 -7.57
C PRO A 43 0.03 -19.85 -8.40
N GLN A 44 1.31 -19.93 -8.02
CA GLN A 44 2.40 -19.31 -8.77
C GLN A 44 2.32 -17.79 -8.85
N THR A 45 1.78 -17.18 -7.79
CA THR A 45 1.80 -15.72 -7.67
C THR A 45 2.89 -15.33 -6.68
N PRO A 46 3.35 -14.07 -6.73
CA PRO A 46 4.28 -13.59 -5.70
C PRO A 46 3.71 -13.74 -4.30
N PRO A 47 4.56 -13.94 -3.30
CA PRO A 47 4.06 -14.12 -1.93
C PRO A 47 3.20 -12.96 -1.43
N SER A 48 3.43 -11.74 -1.91
CA SER A 48 2.65 -10.60 -1.49
C SER A 48 1.22 -10.63 -2.03
N ILE A 49 0.94 -11.46 -3.03
CA ILE A 49 -0.43 -11.65 -3.51
C ILE A 49 -1.05 -12.73 -2.64
N ARG A 50 -1.93 -12.34 -1.74
CA ARG A 50 -2.56 -13.27 -0.81
C ARG A 50 -3.67 -14.07 -1.48
N GLY A 51 -4.19 -13.60 -2.58
CA GLY A 51 -5.25 -14.28 -3.30
C GLY A 51 -6.06 -13.29 -4.09
N VAL A 52 -7.23 -13.71 -4.49
CA VAL A 52 -8.16 -12.85 -5.23
C VAL A 52 -9.52 -12.91 -4.57
N ILE A 53 -10.30 -11.86 -4.79
CA ILE A 53 -11.68 -11.81 -4.34
C ILE A 53 -12.57 -11.54 -5.55
N ASN A 54 -13.83 -11.91 -5.42
CA ASN A 54 -14.85 -11.57 -6.40
C ASN A 54 -15.54 -10.31 -5.92
N LEU A 55 -15.35 -9.23 -6.67
CA LEU A 55 -15.98 -7.96 -6.33
C LEU A 55 -16.95 -7.62 -7.45
N ARG A 56 -18.21 -7.88 -7.20
CA ARG A 56 -19.30 -7.62 -8.15
C ARG A 56 -19.02 -8.23 -9.52
N GLY A 57 -18.53 -9.47 -9.54
CA GLY A 57 -18.28 -10.19 -10.78
C GLY A 57 -16.88 -9.98 -11.34
N SER A 58 -16.09 -9.11 -10.74
CA SER A 58 -14.71 -8.88 -11.18
C SER A 58 -13.74 -9.58 -10.24
N VAL A 59 -12.69 -10.14 -10.80
CA VAL A 59 -11.63 -10.77 -10.03
C VAL A 59 -10.63 -9.69 -9.65
N VAL A 60 -10.42 -9.50 -8.35
CA VAL A 60 -9.56 -8.45 -7.84
C VAL A 60 -8.43 -9.08 -7.04
N PRO A 61 -7.17 -8.90 -7.46
CA PRO A 61 -6.04 -9.39 -6.68
C PRO A 61 -5.91 -8.61 -5.38
N VAL A 62 -5.49 -9.31 -4.32
CA VAL A 62 -5.33 -8.70 -3.01
C VAL A 62 -3.88 -8.81 -2.59
N VAL A 63 -3.27 -7.67 -2.32
CA VAL A 63 -1.86 -7.55 -2.00
C VAL A 63 -1.70 -7.34 -0.49
N ASP A 64 -0.77 -8.07 0.08
CA ASP A 64 -0.38 -7.89 1.49
C ASP A 64 0.81 -6.94 1.52
N LEU A 65 0.56 -5.67 1.78
CA LEU A 65 1.62 -4.67 1.80
C LEU A 65 2.60 -4.90 2.94
N ALA A 66 2.13 -5.39 4.08
CA ALA A 66 3.03 -5.66 5.19
C ALA A 66 4.09 -6.67 4.77
N LEU A 67 3.65 -7.71 4.08
CA LEU A 67 4.59 -8.71 3.58
C LEU A 67 5.52 -8.13 2.52
N LYS A 68 4.96 -7.33 1.63
CA LYS A 68 5.74 -6.70 0.56
C LYS A 68 6.81 -5.77 1.12
N PHE A 69 6.49 -5.07 2.19
CA PHE A 69 7.42 -4.12 2.82
C PHE A 69 8.37 -4.79 3.80
N GLY A 70 8.27 -6.11 3.95
CA GLY A 70 9.16 -6.82 4.87
C GLY A 70 8.80 -6.67 6.33
N LEU A 71 7.56 -6.33 6.62
CA LEU A 71 7.09 -6.15 7.99
C LEU A 71 6.65 -7.45 8.65
N GLY A 72 6.71 -8.56 7.90
CA GLY A 72 6.34 -9.85 8.42
C GLY A 72 4.86 -10.17 8.24
N ILE A 73 4.49 -11.37 8.66
CA ILE A 73 3.11 -11.83 8.56
C ILE A 73 2.33 -11.21 9.71
N ARG A 74 1.20 -10.62 9.39
CA ARG A 74 0.33 -9.98 10.37
C ARG A 74 -0.83 -10.90 10.72
N VAL A 75 -1.22 -10.88 11.98
CA VAL A 75 -2.36 -11.65 12.44
C VAL A 75 -3.63 -10.87 12.13
N GLU A 76 -4.57 -11.56 11.51
CA GLU A 76 -5.85 -10.96 11.18
C GLU A 76 -6.66 -10.69 12.44
N THR A 77 -7.30 -9.52 12.50
CA THR A 77 -8.21 -9.18 13.59
C THR A 77 -9.53 -8.72 12.99
N HIS A 78 -10.49 -8.38 13.84
CA HIS A 78 -11.77 -7.87 13.35
C HIS A 78 -11.63 -6.49 12.68
N ARG A 79 -10.49 -5.83 12.83
CA ARG A 79 -10.22 -4.53 12.20
C ARG A 79 -9.54 -4.68 10.85
N THR A 80 -9.02 -5.85 10.55
CA THR A 80 -8.34 -6.08 9.28
C THR A 80 -9.34 -5.90 8.15
N CYS A 81 -8.92 -5.16 7.13
CA CYS A 81 -9.81 -4.85 6.03
C CYS A 81 -9.03 -4.83 4.72
N ILE A 82 -9.76 -4.75 3.64
CA ILE A 82 -9.18 -4.64 2.30
C ILE A 82 -9.60 -3.30 1.74
N VAL A 83 -8.61 -2.47 1.40
CA VAL A 83 -8.85 -1.19 0.76
C VAL A 83 -8.77 -1.45 -0.74
N ILE A 84 -9.88 -1.24 -1.43
CA ILE A 84 -9.93 -1.43 -2.87
C ILE A 84 -9.48 -0.13 -3.51
N VAL A 85 -8.43 -0.22 -4.31
CA VAL A 85 -7.83 0.94 -4.94
C VAL A 85 -7.76 0.75 -6.45
N GLU A 86 -7.62 1.86 -7.14
CA GLU A 86 -7.35 1.85 -8.57
C GLU A 86 -5.94 2.38 -8.77
N ALA A 87 -5.09 1.54 -9.34
CA ALA A 87 -3.71 1.90 -9.64
C ALA A 87 -3.55 1.96 -11.16
N ASN A 88 -2.64 2.81 -11.58
CA ASN A 88 -2.30 2.92 -12.99
C ASN A 88 -1.07 2.05 -13.23
N LEU A 89 -1.27 0.89 -13.83
CA LEU A 89 -0.22 -0.09 -14.06
C LEU A 89 0.02 -0.19 -15.55
N ASP A 90 1.21 0.22 -15.99
CA ASP A 90 1.60 0.20 -17.40
C ASP A 90 0.61 0.97 -18.27
N GLY A 91 0.13 2.09 -17.75
CA GLY A 91 -0.80 2.94 -18.48
C GLY A 91 -2.25 2.51 -18.42
N GLU A 92 -2.56 1.45 -17.67
CA GLU A 92 -3.92 0.93 -17.58
C GLU A 92 -4.44 1.01 -16.16
N PRO A 93 -5.65 1.56 -15.96
CA PRO A 93 -6.25 1.56 -14.64
C PRO A 93 -6.59 0.14 -14.22
N THR A 94 -6.11 -0.24 -13.05
CA THR A 94 -6.23 -1.61 -12.55
C THR A 94 -6.78 -1.57 -11.14
N THR A 95 -7.82 -2.35 -10.88
CA THR A 95 -8.41 -2.43 -9.55
C THR A 95 -7.69 -3.50 -8.75
N MET A 96 -7.24 -3.15 -7.57
CA MET A 96 -6.55 -4.08 -6.69
C MET A 96 -6.98 -3.85 -5.25
N GLY A 97 -6.81 -4.87 -4.43
CA GLY A 97 -7.08 -4.75 -3.01
C GLY A 97 -5.78 -4.73 -2.23
N VAL A 98 -5.75 -3.95 -1.17
CA VAL A 98 -4.61 -3.82 -0.27
C VAL A 98 -5.07 -4.17 1.13
N ILE A 99 -4.39 -5.12 1.78
CA ILE A 99 -4.74 -5.51 3.14
C ILE A 99 -4.17 -4.47 4.10
N ALA A 100 -5.02 -3.97 4.98
CA ALA A 100 -4.63 -3.05 6.04
C ALA A 100 -4.99 -3.65 7.38
N ASP A 101 -4.12 -3.43 8.37
CA ASP A 101 -4.41 -3.89 9.73
C ASP A 101 -5.64 -3.18 10.29
N SER A 102 -5.77 -1.90 9.96
CA SER A 102 -6.95 -1.13 10.29
C SER A 102 -6.93 0.16 9.48
N VAL A 103 -8.11 0.69 9.20
CA VAL A 103 -8.27 2.00 8.57
C VAL A 103 -8.52 3.01 9.69
N HIS A 104 -7.90 4.17 9.60
CA HIS A 104 -7.96 5.15 10.65
C HIS A 104 -8.90 6.31 10.31
N GLN A 105 -8.54 7.13 9.33
CA GLN A 105 -9.32 8.34 9.03
C GLN A 105 -8.94 8.88 7.67
N VAL A 106 -9.71 9.86 7.22
CA VAL A 106 -9.33 10.67 6.06
C VAL A 106 -8.74 11.96 6.60
N ILE A 107 -7.56 12.31 6.13
CA ILE A 107 -6.86 13.49 6.58
C ILE A 107 -6.46 14.33 5.36
N GLU A 108 -6.42 15.62 5.54
CA GLU A 108 -6.10 16.55 4.46
C GLU A 108 -4.71 17.15 4.70
N PHE A 109 -3.88 17.12 3.67
CA PHE A 109 -2.57 17.76 3.69
C PHE A 109 -2.47 18.77 2.58
N SER A 110 -1.97 19.96 2.90
CA SER A 110 -1.58 20.91 1.88
C SER A 110 -0.15 20.60 1.45
N ALA A 111 0.30 21.26 0.37
CA ALA A 111 1.66 21.04 -0.09
C ALA A 111 2.68 21.35 1.00
N ASP A 112 2.38 22.35 1.84
CA ASP A 112 3.29 22.75 2.91
C ASP A 112 3.39 21.71 4.03
N ASP A 113 2.41 20.83 4.13
CA ASP A 113 2.39 19.80 5.17
C ASP A 113 3.13 18.54 4.74
N ILE A 114 3.56 18.46 3.50
CA ILE A 114 4.20 17.27 2.96
C ILE A 114 5.68 17.50 2.85
N LEU A 115 6.45 16.63 3.51
CA LEU A 115 7.90 16.70 3.52
C LEU A 115 8.47 15.59 2.64
N PRO A 116 9.72 15.75 2.19
CA PRO A 116 10.35 14.68 1.41
C PRO A 116 10.43 13.40 2.21
N ALA A 117 10.36 12.26 1.51
CA ALA A 117 10.48 10.96 2.15
C ALA A 117 11.85 10.83 2.80
N PRO A 118 11.94 10.13 3.94
CA PRO A 118 13.22 9.99 4.63
C PRO A 118 14.15 9.06 3.86
N VAL A 119 15.44 9.34 3.95
CA VAL A 119 16.45 8.49 3.33
C VAL A 119 16.62 7.19 4.13
N PHE A 120 16.39 7.28 5.41
CA PHE A 120 16.51 6.14 6.31
C PHE A 120 15.53 6.31 7.45
N GLY A 121 15.39 5.26 8.24
CA GLY A 121 14.46 5.29 9.35
C GLY A 121 13.09 4.75 9.00
N THR A 122 12.96 4.13 7.84
CA THR A 122 11.73 3.46 7.46
C THR A 122 12.06 2.13 6.79
N HIS A 123 11.16 1.18 6.93
CA HIS A 123 11.31 -0.13 6.30
C HIS A 123 10.83 -0.12 4.86
N VAL A 124 10.14 0.91 4.46
CA VAL A 124 9.54 0.99 3.13
C VAL A 124 10.52 1.67 2.19
N SER A 125 10.67 1.12 1.00
CA SER A 125 11.52 1.72 -0.02
C SER A 125 11.08 3.14 -0.29
N ILE A 126 12.05 4.05 -0.35
CA ILE A 126 11.77 5.46 -0.64
C ILE A 126 11.06 5.62 -1.99
N ASN A 127 11.27 4.65 -2.91
CA ASN A 127 10.64 4.70 -4.21
C ASN A 127 9.13 4.51 -4.14
N PHE A 128 8.62 3.95 -3.05
CA PHE A 128 7.19 3.73 -2.87
C PHE A 128 6.49 4.92 -2.23
N LEU A 129 7.24 5.93 -1.81
CA LEU A 129 6.69 7.04 -1.05
C LEU A 129 6.68 8.32 -1.90
N THR A 130 5.57 9.06 -1.80
CA THR A 130 5.53 10.41 -2.37
C THR A 130 6.05 11.43 -1.37
N GLY A 131 6.07 11.07 -0.08
CA GLY A 131 6.54 11.97 0.94
C GLY A 131 6.01 11.55 2.30
N MET A 132 6.12 12.47 3.25
CA MET A 132 5.59 12.29 4.59
C MET A 132 4.65 13.43 4.91
N GLY A 133 3.47 13.10 5.41
CA GLY A 133 2.55 14.12 5.88
C GLY A 133 2.69 14.31 7.36
N LYS A 134 2.76 15.56 7.79
CA LYS A 134 2.89 15.86 9.21
C LYS A 134 1.49 15.92 9.82
N SER A 135 1.26 15.10 10.83
CA SER A 135 -0.02 15.04 11.51
C SER A 135 0.25 15.15 13.01
N GLY A 136 0.11 16.36 13.56
CA GLY A 136 0.45 16.61 14.94
C GLY A 136 1.94 16.38 15.18
N SER A 137 2.27 15.52 16.12
CA SER A 137 3.65 15.17 16.42
C SER A 137 4.15 13.96 15.67
N LYS A 138 3.29 13.39 14.80
CA LYS A 138 3.62 12.17 14.07
C LYS A 138 3.70 12.45 12.59
N PHE A 139 4.32 11.52 11.88
CA PHE A 139 4.39 11.55 10.43
C PHE A 139 3.63 10.36 9.85
N VAL A 140 2.98 10.61 8.74
CA VAL A 140 2.26 9.59 7.99
C VAL A 140 3.01 9.39 6.69
N LEU A 141 3.29 8.14 6.33
CA LEU A 141 4.03 7.83 5.12
C LEU A 141 3.05 7.77 3.95
N LEU A 142 3.23 8.68 3.00
CA LEU A 142 2.32 8.78 1.86
C LEU A 142 2.79 7.86 0.74
N LEU A 143 1.95 6.91 0.40
CA LEU A 143 2.30 5.88 -0.58
C LEU A 143 1.92 6.33 -1.99
N ASP A 144 2.80 6.03 -2.93
CA ASP A 144 2.50 6.14 -4.35
C ASP A 144 1.95 4.81 -4.79
N ILE A 145 0.64 4.71 -4.87
CA ILE A 145 0.00 3.41 -5.08
C ILE A 145 0.38 2.79 -6.42
N ASP A 146 0.66 3.60 -7.41
CA ASP A 146 1.08 3.08 -8.71
C ASP A 146 2.43 2.38 -8.61
N ARG A 147 3.36 2.99 -7.89
CA ARG A 147 4.68 2.37 -7.71
C ARG A 147 4.63 1.17 -6.79
N VAL A 148 3.83 1.28 -5.73
CA VAL A 148 3.70 0.20 -4.76
C VAL A 148 3.17 -1.07 -5.44
N LEU A 149 2.23 -0.91 -6.36
CA LEU A 149 1.56 -2.04 -6.99
C LEU A 149 2.05 -2.28 -8.41
N SER A 150 3.24 -1.80 -8.75
CA SER A 150 3.75 -1.92 -10.11
C SER A 150 3.88 -3.37 -10.55
N ALA A 151 3.82 -3.57 -11.86
CA ALA A 151 3.90 -4.90 -12.43
C ALA A 151 5.22 -5.60 -12.11
N THR A 152 6.28 -4.83 -11.93
CA THR A 152 7.57 -5.40 -11.59
C THR A 152 7.49 -6.27 -10.36
N ASP A 153 6.77 -5.80 -9.35
CA ASP A 153 6.63 -6.56 -8.11
C ASP A 153 5.74 -7.77 -8.28
N LEU A 154 4.78 -7.68 -9.17
CA LEU A 154 3.88 -8.80 -9.43
C LEU A 154 4.54 -9.86 -10.29
N ASP A 155 5.44 -9.44 -11.17
CA ASP A 155 6.07 -10.35 -12.12
C ASP A 155 7.36 -10.96 -11.61
N ASN A 156 7.91 -10.43 -10.53
CA ASN A 156 9.21 -10.87 -10.04
C ASN A 156 9.13 -11.25 -8.56
N PRO A 157 8.55 -12.39 -8.27
CA PRO A 157 8.38 -12.81 -6.87
C PRO A 157 9.70 -13.07 -6.17
N ALA A 158 10.75 -13.35 -6.92
CA ALA A 158 12.04 -13.66 -6.33
C ALA A 158 12.88 -12.44 -6.07
N ALA A 159 12.38 -11.29 -6.43
CA ALA A 159 13.15 -10.07 -6.24
C ALA A 159 13.42 -9.92 -4.76
N PRO A 160 14.41 -10.35 -4.40
CA PRO A 160 14.67 -10.49 -3.01
C PRO A 160 15.80 -9.72 -2.59
N SER A 161 15.32 -10.15 -2.93
CA SER A 161 15.76 -9.82 -2.62
C SER A 161 16.75 -9.62 -2.66
N ALA A 162 16.72 -9.80 -3.08
CA ALA A 162 17.39 -9.66 -3.26
C ALA A 162 18.23 -9.96 -3.10
N ASP A 163 18.13 -10.01 -3.22
CA ASP A 163 18.76 -10.35 -3.34
C ASP A 163 19.36 -10.95 -3.21
N ALA A 164 19.41 -11.14 -3.15
CA ALA A 164 19.89 -11.65 -3.28
C ALA A 164 20.45 -12.33 -3.35
N THR A 165 20.52 -12.37 -3.39
CA THR A 165 20.94 -12.99 -3.72
C THR A 165 21.29 -13.76 -3.99
N HIS A 166 21.42 -13.71 -4.02
CA HIS A 166 21.67 -14.45 -4.55
C HIS A 166 21.88 -15.17 -4.61
N GLY A 167 21.98 -15.29 -4.33
CA GLY A 167 22.24 -15.84 -4.69
C GLY A 167 22.05 -16.67 -4.75
N ALA A 168 22.09 -16.67 -4.56
CA ALA A 168 22.02 -17.30 -4.91
C ALA A 168 21.69 -17.90 -5.16
N ALA A 169 21.71 -17.71 -4.93
CA ALA A 169 21.49 -18.07 -5.44
C ALA A 169 21.12 -18.66 -5.74
N ASN A 170 21.20 -18.51 -5.63
CA ASN A 170 20.94 -18.93 -6.17
C ASN A 170 20.47 -19.59 -6.40
N ALA A 171 20.56 -19.52 -6.08
CA ALA A 171 20.19 -19.88 -6.51
C ALA A 171 19.64 -20.54 -6.90
N ILE A 172 19.67 -20.58 -6.78
CA ILE A 172 19.27 -20.97 -7.32
C ILE A 172 18.93 -21.33 -7.76
N ASP A 173 18.95 -20.84 -7.69
CA ASP A 173 18.71 -20.83 -8.33
C ASP A 173 18.54 -21.11 -8.69
#